data_63082be979dd3330c6f95616ed3c4895
#
_entry.id   63082be979dd3330c6f95616ed3c4895
#
_cell.length_a   1.000
_cell.length_b   1.000
_cell.length_c   1.000
_cell.angle_alpha   90.00
_cell.angle_beta   90.00
_cell.angle_gamma   90.00
#
_symmetry.space_group_name_H-M   'P 1'
#
loop_
_entity.id
_entity.type
_entity.pdbx_description
1 polymer ?
#
loop_
_entity_poly.entity_id
_entity_poly.type
_entity_poly.pdbx_seq_one_letter_code
_entity_poly.pdbx_strand_id
1 'polypeptide(L)'
;DEAWNPRRTPEVLERIITQPSQPTDAELKAAITYQFDVVLQREPTSAEMSKYLNFTKDTLKISDKASALEKMMVSVIMEPEFLYRSEFGGGTPDKHGRIKLTPREASYALAYALTDKIPDAQLVSAAKSGKLSTREDYQREVLRMLEDDSIAKPRILRFFQDYFGYYGIYDVFKDEERFIGNYN
;
A
#
# COMPACT_ATOMS: atom_id res chain seq x y z
N ASP A 1 -6.38 -5.95 -17.60
CA ASP A 1 -5.84 -4.80 -18.34
C ASP A 1 -6.77 -3.60 -18.45
N GLU A 2 -7.84 -3.55 -17.66
CA GLU A 2 -8.67 -2.34 -17.52
C GLU A 2 -8.08 -1.27 -16.59
N ALA A 3 -6.99 -1.58 -15.90
CA ALA A 3 -6.43 -0.70 -14.86
C ALA A 3 -5.65 0.50 -15.42
N TRP A 4 -5.18 0.45 -16.67
CA TRP A 4 -4.44 1.56 -17.26
C TRP A 4 -5.23 2.21 -18.40
N ASN A 5 -6.00 3.25 -18.04
CA ASN A 5 -6.65 4.09 -19.03
C ASN A 5 -5.91 5.45 -19.10
N PRO A 6 -5.12 5.71 -20.14
CA PRO A 6 -4.38 6.97 -20.30
C PRO A 6 -5.28 8.21 -20.39
N ARG A 7 -6.59 8.01 -20.55
CA ARG A 7 -7.60 9.10 -20.55
C ARG A 7 -8.11 9.47 -19.14
N ARG A 8 -7.57 8.86 -18.08
CA ARG A 8 -7.91 9.16 -16.67
C ARG A 8 -6.73 9.79 -15.92
N THR A 9 -6.09 10.77 -16.53
CA THR A 9 -5.15 11.60 -15.77
C THR A 9 -5.93 12.26 -14.62
N PRO A 10 -5.45 12.16 -13.38
CA PRO A 10 -6.08 12.81 -12.25
C PRO A 10 -6.20 14.32 -12.49
N GLU A 11 -7.36 14.90 -12.17
CA GLU A 11 -7.67 16.30 -12.45
C GLU A 11 -6.59 17.27 -11.90
N VAL A 12 -6.05 16.96 -10.72
CA VAL A 12 -4.99 17.75 -10.10
C VAL A 12 -3.70 17.83 -10.94
N LEU A 13 -3.38 16.77 -11.69
CA LEU A 13 -2.23 16.72 -12.59
C LEU A 13 -2.57 17.27 -13.97
N GLU A 14 -3.72 16.90 -14.52
CA GLU A 14 -4.21 17.35 -15.82
C GLU A 14 -4.30 18.89 -15.89
N ARG A 15 -4.84 19.50 -14.83
CA ARG A 15 -4.94 20.95 -14.73
C ARG A 15 -3.56 21.63 -14.86
N ILE A 16 -2.53 21.12 -14.20
CA ILE A 16 -1.18 21.69 -14.27
C ILE A 16 -0.60 21.55 -15.69
N ILE A 17 -0.84 20.40 -16.34
CA ILE A 17 -0.29 20.12 -17.67
C ILE A 17 -0.95 20.99 -18.73
N THR A 18 -2.27 21.15 -18.66
CA THR A 18 -3.06 21.78 -19.72
C THR A 18 -3.15 23.30 -19.62
N GLN A 19 -2.99 23.88 -18.42
CA GLN A 19 -3.07 25.35 -18.28
C GLN A 19 -1.88 26.04 -18.99
N PRO A 20 -2.10 27.23 -19.63
CA PRO A 20 -1.02 27.96 -20.30
C PRO A 20 0.01 28.55 -19.32
N SER A 21 -0.42 28.97 -18.13
CA SER A 21 0.43 29.60 -17.11
C SER A 21 1.34 28.59 -16.40
N GLN A 22 2.40 29.07 -15.79
CA GLN A 22 3.17 28.24 -14.86
C GLN A 22 2.34 27.87 -13.64
N PRO A 23 2.52 26.65 -13.10
CA PRO A 23 1.77 26.21 -11.93
C PRO A 23 2.17 27.01 -10.69
N THR A 24 1.18 27.31 -9.87
CA THR A 24 1.38 27.96 -8.58
C THR A 24 1.93 26.97 -7.54
N ASP A 25 2.53 27.49 -6.47
CA ASP A 25 2.96 26.66 -5.33
C ASP A 25 1.81 25.82 -4.73
N ALA A 26 0.59 26.38 -4.72
CA ALA A 26 -0.58 25.66 -4.22
C ALA A 26 -0.95 24.45 -5.10
N GLU A 27 -0.89 24.60 -6.42
CA GLU A 27 -1.15 23.50 -7.36
C GLU A 27 -0.07 22.42 -7.28
N LEU A 28 1.20 22.81 -7.20
CA LEU A 28 2.30 21.87 -7.02
C LEU A 28 2.19 21.10 -5.69
N LYS A 29 1.85 21.80 -4.59
CA LYS A 29 1.60 21.15 -3.31
C LYS A 29 0.44 20.16 -3.37
N ALA A 30 -0.64 20.51 -4.06
CA ALA A 30 -1.77 19.59 -4.25
C ALA A 30 -1.37 18.34 -5.04
N ALA A 31 -0.56 18.49 -6.10
CA ALA A 31 -0.04 17.37 -6.88
C ALA A 31 0.90 16.47 -6.05
N ILE A 32 1.76 17.06 -5.21
CA ILE A 32 2.65 16.31 -4.31
C ILE A 32 1.83 15.56 -3.26
N THR A 33 0.86 16.23 -2.62
CA THR A 33 -0.03 15.58 -1.64
C THR A 33 -0.80 14.42 -2.26
N TYR A 34 -1.34 14.63 -3.46
CA TYR A 34 -2.01 13.57 -4.21
C TYR A 34 -1.10 12.35 -4.43
N GLN A 35 0.14 12.58 -4.89
CA GLN A 35 1.09 11.50 -5.13
C GLN A 35 1.46 10.76 -3.85
N PHE A 36 1.67 11.46 -2.75
CA PHE A 36 1.93 10.86 -1.45
C PHE A 36 0.75 10.02 -0.95
N ASP A 37 -0.48 10.52 -1.11
CA ASP A 37 -1.68 9.77 -0.69
C ASP A 37 -1.87 8.49 -1.50
N VAL A 38 -1.67 8.56 -2.82
CA VAL A 38 -1.82 7.39 -3.71
C VAL A 38 -0.73 6.35 -3.49
N VAL A 39 0.54 6.79 -3.36
CA VAL A 39 1.71 5.89 -3.31
C VAL A 39 2.01 5.42 -1.89
N LEU A 40 2.00 6.36 -0.93
CA LEU A 40 2.39 6.10 0.46
C LEU A 40 1.22 6.06 1.42
N GLN A 41 -0.01 6.35 0.95
CA GLN A 41 -1.24 6.39 1.75
C GLN A 41 -1.14 7.29 2.99
N ARG A 42 -0.40 8.37 2.87
CA ARG A 42 -0.27 9.42 3.89
C ARG A 42 0.03 10.78 3.25
N GLU A 43 -0.17 11.82 4.03
CA GLU A 43 0.29 13.15 3.66
C GLU A 43 1.82 13.28 3.80
N PRO A 44 2.45 14.14 2.98
CA PRO A 44 3.85 14.49 3.15
C PRO A 44 4.05 15.28 4.45
N THR A 45 5.15 15.05 5.13
CA THR A 45 5.61 15.90 6.21
C THR A 45 6.01 17.30 5.67
N SER A 46 6.13 18.30 6.53
CA SER A 46 6.56 19.65 6.12
C SER A 46 7.95 19.64 5.44
N ALA A 47 8.84 18.77 5.89
CA ALA A 47 10.17 18.62 5.29
C ALA A 47 10.10 18.00 3.89
N GLU A 48 9.32 16.93 3.74
CA GLU A 48 9.07 16.28 2.44
C GLU A 48 8.37 17.24 1.48
N MET A 49 7.32 17.93 1.92
CA MET A 49 6.63 18.92 1.10
C MET A 49 7.62 19.97 0.58
N SER A 50 8.49 20.49 1.42
CA SER A 50 9.50 21.48 1.02
C SER A 50 10.51 20.88 0.03
N LYS A 51 11.00 19.67 0.28
CA LYS A 51 11.93 18.92 -0.59
C LYS A 51 11.34 18.76 -1.99
N TYR A 52 10.13 18.19 -2.09
CA TYR A 52 9.50 17.88 -3.36
C TYR A 52 9.02 19.12 -4.11
N LEU A 53 8.55 20.15 -3.39
CA LEU A 53 8.18 21.42 -4.00
C LEU A 53 9.39 22.08 -4.67
N ASN A 54 10.52 22.19 -3.97
CA ASN A 54 11.75 22.76 -4.52
C ASN A 54 12.26 21.94 -5.70
N PHE A 55 12.31 20.60 -5.57
CA PHE A 55 12.71 19.71 -6.65
C PHE A 55 11.86 19.92 -7.92
N THR A 56 10.53 20.00 -7.76
CA THR A 56 9.62 20.19 -8.89
C THR A 56 9.80 21.56 -9.53
N LYS A 57 9.95 22.61 -8.71
CA LYS A 57 10.22 23.99 -9.21
C LYS A 57 11.55 24.09 -9.96
N ASP A 58 12.59 23.44 -9.47
CA ASP A 58 13.88 23.42 -10.15
C ASP A 58 13.80 22.64 -11.47
N THR A 59 13.06 21.54 -11.48
CA THR A 59 12.84 20.77 -12.69
C THR A 59 12.03 21.56 -13.74
N LEU A 60 11.04 22.35 -13.32
CA LEU A 60 10.27 23.22 -14.21
C LEU A 60 11.11 24.33 -14.90
N LYS A 61 12.29 24.67 -14.37
CA LYS A 61 13.21 25.63 -15.02
C LYS A 61 13.92 25.04 -16.24
N ILE A 62 14.04 23.73 -16.30
CA ILE A 62 14.85 23.00 -17.31
C ILE A 62 14.04 21.99 -18.13
N SER A 63 12.75 21.80 -17.85
CA SER A 63 11.88 20.86 -18.57
C SER A 63 10.45 21.40 -18.65
N ASP A 64 9.62 20.77 -19.48
CA ASP A 64 8.18 21.02 -19.54
C ASP A 64 7.45 20.50 -18.28
N LYS A 65 6.18 20.89 -18.14
CA LYS A 65 5.36 20.59 -16.97
C LYS A 65 5.10 19.09 -16.79
N ALA A 66 4.85 18.38 -17.90
CA ALA A 66 4.58 16.96 -17.86
C ALA A 66 5.80 16.19 -17.36
N SER A 67 6.97 16.49 -17.92
CA SER A 67 8.26 15.91 -17.50
C SER A 67 8.63 16.26 -16.05
N ALA A 68 8.30 17.46 -15.60
CA ALA A 68 8.57 17.87 -14.21
C ALA A 68 7.68 17.11 -13.22
N LEU A 69 6.39 16.93 -13.53
CA LEU A 69 5.47 16.13 -12.73
C LEU A 69 5.86 14.66 -12.74
N GLU A 70 6.21 14.10 -13.91
CA GLU A 70 6.67 12.72 -14.02
C GLU A 70 7.87 12.44 -13.13
N LYS A 71 8.89 13.31 -13.17
CA LYS A 71 10.09 13.17 -12.31
C LYS A 71 9.74 13.28 -10.83
N MET A 72 8.83 14.17 -10.45
CA MET A 72 8.32 14.27 -9.07
C MET A 72 7.62 12.98 -8.66
N MET A 73 6.73 12.45 -9.50
CA MET A 73 5.99 11.23 -9.21
C MET A 73 6.91 10.02 -9.05
N VAL A 74 7.88 9.86 -9.96
CA VAL A 74 8.90 8.80 -9.89
C VAL A 74 9.73 8.92 -8.61
N SER A 75 10.11 10.15 -8.23
CA SER A 75 10.90 10.39 -7.01
C SER A 75 10.17 9.95 -5.74
N VAL A 76 8.84 10.09 -5.67
CA VAL A 76 8.03 9.60 -4.54
C VAL A 76 7.98 8.07 -4.53
N ILE A 77 7.88 7.41 -5.70
CA ILE A 77 7.91 5.95 -5.81
C ILE A 77 9.29 5.38 -5.38
N MET A 78 10.36 6.16 -5.51
CA MET A 78 11.69 5.75 -5.08
C MET A 78 11.93 5.93 -3.57
N GLU A 79 10.99 6.48 -2.82
CA GLU A 79 11.16 6.58 -1.37
C GLU A 79 11.26 5.16 -0.74
N PRO A 80 12.17 4.96 0.23
CA PRO A 80 12.34 3.67 0.88
C PRO A 80 11.05 3.09 1.46
N GLU A 81 10.16 3.94 1.90
CA GLU A 81 8.86 3.57 2.46
C GLU A 81 7.92 2.89 1.45
N PHE A 82 8.06 3.20 0.15
CA PHE A 82 7.33 2.50 -0.91
C PHE A 82 7.98 1.14 -1.23
N LEU A 83 9.32 1.10 -1.26
CA LEU A 83 10.07 -0.09 -1.67
C LEU A 83 10.15 -1.15 -0.57
N TYR A 84 10.13 -0.71 0.70
CA TYR A 84 10.34 -1.59 1.85
C TYR A 84 9.20 -1.43 2.85
N ARG A 85 8.77 -2.55 3.40
CA ARG A 85 7.87 -2.56 4.53
C ARG A 85 8.63 -2.13 5.79
N SER A 86 8.29 -0.96 6.32
CA SER A 86 8.86 -0.44 7.55
C SER A 86 8.01 -0.87 8.75
N GLU A 87 8.66 -1.41 9.77
CA GLU A 87 8.03 -1.81 11.04
C GLU A 87 8.93 -1.37 12.20
N PHE A 88 9.28 -0.07 12.23
CA PHE A 88 10.13 0.49 13.29
C PHE A 88 9.33 0.80 14.56
N GLY A 89 8.03 0.95 14.44
CA GLY A 89 7.15 1.32 15.52
C GLY A 89 7.31 2.77 15.97
N GLY A 90 6.63 3.12 17.05
CA GLY A 90 6.66 4.46 17.63
C GLY A 90 6.45 4.45 19.13
N GLY A 91 6.95 5.51 19.79
CA GLY A 91 6.84 5.67 21.22
C GLY A 91 7.99 5.05 22.02
N THR A 92 7.79 4.92 23.32
CA THR A 92 8.81 4.41 24.26
C THR A 92 8.79 2.88 24.28
N PRO A 93 9.97 2.22 24.23
CA PRO A 93 10.06 0.78 24.42
C PRO A 93 9.45 0.32 25.74
N ASP A 94 8.84 -0.86 25.73
CA ASP A 94 8.36 -1.49 26.95
C ASP A 94 9.51 -2.08 27.81
N LYS A 95 9.18 -2.69 28.94
CA LYS A 95 10.15 -3.31 29.85
C LYS A 95 10.99 -4.45 29.23
N HIS A 96 10.62 -4.91 28.04
CA HIS A 96 11.34 -5.95 27.29
C HIS A 96 12.05 -5.36 26.05
N GLY A 97 12.13 -4.03 25.92
CA GLY A 97 12.73 -3.35 24.77
C GLY A 97 11.89 -3.40 23.48
N ARG A 98 10.61 -3.80 23.56
CA ARG A 98 9.73 -3.89 22.39
C ARG A 98 9.06 -2.55 22.15
N ILE A 99 9.03 -2.14 20.89
CA ILE A 99 8.35 -0.92 20.43
C ILE A 99 7.06 -1.36 19.73
N LYS A 100 5.95 -0.67 20.06
CA LYS A 100 4.66 -0.92 19.45
C LYS A 100 4.66 -0.35 18.04
N LEU A 101 4.11 -1.08 17.07
CA LEU A 101 3.87 -0.56 15.73
C LEU A 101 2.98 0.68 15.78
N THR A 102 3.26 1.65 14.95
CA THR A 102 2.33 2.76 14.72
C THR A 102 1.02 2.23 14.12
N PRO A 103 -0.11 2.93 14.26
CA PRO A 103 -1.38 2.50 13.66
C PRO A 103 -1.26 2.26 12.14
N ARG A 104 -0.45 3.05 11.45
CA ARG A 104 -0.17 2.87 10.02
C ARG A 104 0.59 1.57 9.75
N GLU A 105 1.71 1.33 10.43
CA GLU A 105 2.48 0.09 10.28
C GLU A 105 1.64 -1.14 10.65
N ALA A 106 0.81 -1.04 11.69
CA ALA A 106 -0.12 -2.09 12.08
C ALA A 106 -1.16 -2.38 10.99
N SER A 107 -1.66 -1.35 10.27
CA SER A 107 -2.59 -1.55 9.16
C SER A 107 -1.95 -2.36 8.03
N TYR A 108 -0.72 -2.07 7.68
CA TYR A 108 0.05 -2.85 6.69
C TYR A 108 0.33 -4.27 7.18
N ALA A 109 0.71 -4.42 8.46
CA ALA A 109 0.97 -5.72 9.04
C ALA A 109 -0.26 -6.65 8.97
N LEU A 110 -1.45 -6.12 9.32
CA LEU A 110 -2.71 -6.86 9.23
C LEU A 110 -3.09 -7.20 7.78
N ALA A 111 -3.00 -6.22 6.88
CA ALA A 111 -3.33 -6.40 5.48
C ALA A 111 -2.45 -7.49 4.84
N TYR A 112 -1.14 -7.40 4.98
CA TYR A 112 -0.22 -8.39 4.44
C TYR A 112 -0.32 -9.77 5.11
N ALA A 113 -0.66 -9.82 6.40
CA ALA A 113 -0.85 -11.10 7.08
C ALA A 113 -2.03 -11.91 6.51
N LEU A 114 -3.04 -11.25 5.95
CA LEU A 114 -4.26 -11.91 5.48
C LEU A 114 -4.36 -11.94 3.95
N THR A 115 -3.96 -10.86 3.26
CA THR A 115 -4.39 -10.61 1.87
C THR A 115 -3.27 -10.53 0.83
N ASP A 116 -2.01 -10.42 1.19
CA ASP A 116 -0.89 -10.05 0.29
C ASP A 116 -1.08 -8.69 -0.42
N LYS A 117 -1.96 -7.82 0.08
CA LYS A 117 -2.26 -6.51 -0.50
C LYS A 117 -2.01 -5.41 0.51
N ILE A 118 -1.92 -4.17 0.00
CA ILE A 118 -1.94 -2.97 0.83
C ILE A 118 -3.26 -2.88 1.63
N PRO A 119 -3.30 -2.11 2.73
CA PRO A 119 -4.51 -1.91 3.52
C PRO A 119 -5.67 -1.40 2.67
N ASP A 120 -6.87 -1.93 2.89
CA ASP A 120 -8.10 -1.39 2.31
C ASP A 120 -8.45 -0.02 2.90
N ALA A 121 -9.38 0.69 2.26
CA ALA A 121 -9.76 2.04 2.68
C ALA A 121 -10.29 2.09 4.12
N GLN A 122 -10.96 1.04 4.60
CA GLN A 122 -11.49 0.97 5.95
C GLN A 122 -10.36 0.81 6.97
N LEU A 123 -9.39 -0.04 6.69
CA LEU A 123 -8.22 -0.25 7.55
C LEU A 123 -7.33 1.00 7.62
N VAL A 124 -7.16 1.69 6.46
CA VAL A 124 -6.47 3.01 6.41
C VAL A 124 -7.22 4.04 7.25
N SER A 125 -8.54 4.10 7.14
CA SER A 125 -9.38 5.01 7.92
C SER A 125 -9.29 4.73 9.42
N ALA A 126 -9.31 3.45 9.82
CA ALA A 126 -9.12 3.05 11.21
C ALA A 126 -7.75 3.48 11.76
N ALA A 127 -6.69 3.32 10.96
CA ALA A 127 -5.36 3.77 11.34
C ALA A 127 -5.29 5.31 11.50
N LYS A 128 -5.80 6.07 10.52
CA LYS A 128 -5.83 7.55 10.55
C LYS A 128 -6.67 8.12 11.71
N SER A 129 -7.74 7.44 12.10
CA SER A 129 -8.64 7.89 13.18
C SER A 129 -8.25 7.39 14.58
N GLY A 130 -7.10 6.73 14.73
CA GLY A 130 -6.64 6.18 16.01
C GLY A 130 -7.38 4.93 16.49
N LYS A 131 -8.25 4.36 15.64
CA LYS A 131 -9.03 3.13 15.91
C LYS A 131 -8.27 1.86 15.52
N LEU A 132 -6.95 1.89 15.57
CA LEU A 132 -6.07 0.76 15.34
C LEU A 132 -4.89 0.83 16.33
N SER A 133 -5.23 0.92 17.62
CA SER A 133 -4.24 1.17 18.69
C SER A 133 -4.33 0.19 19.85
N THR A 134 -5.44 -0.53 20.00
CA THR A 134 -5.67 -1.50 21.06
C THR A 134 -5.78 -2.92 20.49
N ARG A 135 -5.71 -3.92 21.37
CA ARG A 135 -5.93 -5.32 20.98
C ARG A 135 -7.33 -5.53 20.41
N GLU A 136 -8.31 -4.88 21.01
CA GLU A 136 -9.72 -4.93 20.60
C GLU A 136 -9.90 -4.32 19.21
N ASP A 137 -9.18 -3.23 18.90
CA ASP A 137 -9.17 -2.63 17.58
C ASP A 137 -8.63 -3.61 16.53
N TYR A 138 -7.49 -4.24 16.81
CA TYR A 138 -6.91 -5.24 15.91
C TYR A 138 -7.85 -6.41 15.71
N GLN A 139 -8.43 -6.94 16.78
CA GLN A 139 -9.37 -8.06 16.70
C GLN A 139 -10.59 -7.71 15.85
N ARG A 140 -11.17 -6.53 16.02
CA ARG A 140 -12.30 -6.04 15.22
C ARG A 140 -11.96 -6.03 13.73
N GLU A 141 -10.83 -5.44 13.36
CA GLU A 141 -10.43 -5.35 11.94
C GLU A 141 -10.07 -6.72 11.34
N VAL A 142 -9.40 -7.58 12.11
CA VAL A 142 -9.11 -8.95 11.67
C VAL A 142 -10.42 -9.73 11.44
N LEU A 143 -11.38 -9.69 12.37
CA LEU A 143 -12.67 -10.35 12.21
C LEU A 143 -13.43 -9.82 11.00
N ARG A 144 -13.50 -8.49 10.84
CA ARG A 144 -14.10 -7.88 9.65
C ARG A 144 -13.49 -8.42 8.36
N MET A 145 -12.16 -8.42 8.26
CA MET A 145 -11.46 -8.91 7.06
C MET A 145 -11.65 -10.40 6.83
N LEU A 146 -11.78 -11.19 7.88
CA LEU A 146 -12.03 -12.64 7.78
C LEU A 146 -13.46 -12.96 7.33
N GLU A 147 -14.43 -12.18 7.80
CA GLU A 147 -15.86 -12.36 7.52
C GLU A 147 -16.29 -11.79 6.16
N ASP A 148 -15.53 -10.84 5.61
CA ASP A 148 -15.84 -10.23 4.32
C ASP A 148 -15.39 -11.14 3.17
N ASP A 149 -16.33 -11.76 2.49
CA ASP A 149 -16.09 -12.65 1.35
C ASP A 149 -15.54 -11.92 0.11
N SER A 150 -15.70 -10.61 0.03
CA SER A 150 -15.12 -9.79 -1.05
C SER A 150 -13.60 -9.63 -0.92
N ILE A 151 -13.06 -9.85 0.28
CA ILE A 151 -11.64 -9.78 0.57
C ILE A 151 -10.99 -11.15 0.33
N ALA A 152 -10.19 -11.27 -0.72
CA ALA A 152 -9.39 -12.47 -0.95
C ALA A 152 -8.31 -12.65 0.13
N LYS A 153 -8.18 -13.85 0.68
CA LYS A 153 -7.30 -14.20 1.80
C LYS A 153 -6.27 -15.28 1.41
N PRO A 154 -5.43 -15.04 0.37
CA PRO A 154 -4.53 -16.05 -0.17
C PRO A 154 -3.46 -16.51 0.83
N ARG A 155 -3.11 -15.68 1.80
CA ARG A 155 -2.13 -16.02 2.84
C ARG A 155 -2.62 -17.13 3.76
N ILE A 156 -3.90 -17.12 4.10
CA ILE A 156 -4.50 -18.16 4.95
C ILE A 156 -4.49 -19.48 4.19
N LEU A 157 -4.91 -19.48 2.93
CA LEU A 157 -4.87 -20.67 2.08
C LEU A 157 -3.44 -21.22 1.93
N ARG A 158 -2.49 -20.34 1.64
CA ARG A 158 -1.07 -20.69 1.50
C ARG A 158 -0.51 -21.31 2.79
N PHE A 159 -0.84 -20.74 3.96
CA PHE A 159 -0.43 -21.31 5.24
C PHE A 159 -0.86 -22.78 5.36
N PHE A 160 -2.13 -23.09 5.05
CA PHE A 160 -2.61 -24.47 5.11
C PHE A 160 -2.00 -25.36 4.03
N GLN A 161 -1.78 -24.82 2.82
CA GLN A 161 -1.10 -25.56 1.76
C GLN A 161 0.33 -25.95 2.15
N ASP A 162 1.07 -25.00 2.73
CA ASP A 162 2.43 -25.24 3.20
C ASP A 162 2.46 -26.17 4.42
N TYR A 163 1.61 -25.93 5.41
CA TYR A 163 1.53 -26.71 6.64
C TYR A 163 1.18 -28.18 6.39
N PHE A 164 0.23 -28.44 5.50
CA PHE A 164 -0.20 -29.79 5.15
C PHE A 164 0.56 -30.39 3.96
N GLY A 165 1.47 -29.66 3.36
CA GLY A 165 2.27 -30.13 2.22
C GLY A 165 1.46 -30.39 0.96
N TYR A 166 0.38 -29.63 0.72
CA TYR A 166 -0.52 -29.85 -0.43
C TYR A 166 0.16 -29.76 -1.79
N TYR A 167 1.30 -29.09 -1.88
CA TYR A 167 2.10 -29.06 -3.12
C TYR A 167 2.66 -30.41 -3.53
N GLY A 168 2.86 -31.34 -2.57
CA GLY A 168 3.29 -32.70 -2.84
C GLY A 168 2.15 -33.66 -3.24
N ILE A 169 0.91 -33.18 -3.34
CA ILE A 169 -0.25 -34.05 -3.61
C ILE A 169 -0.17 -34.72 -4.98
N TYR A 170 0.47 -34.08 -5.94
CA TYR A 170 0.69 -34.63 -7.29
C TYR A 170 1.75 -35.73 -7.32
N ASP A 171 2.63 -35.77 -6.33
CA ASP A 171 3.70 -36.76 -6.20
C ASP A 171 3.26 -37.98 -5.39
N VAL A 172 2.05 -37.96 -4.82
CA VAL A 172 1.51 -39.09 -4.05
C VAL A 172 1.07 -40.19 -5.02
N PHE A 173 1.81 -41.28 -5.00
CA PHE A 173 1.45 -42.50 -5.73
C PHE A 173 0.09 -43.01 -5.25
N LYS A 174 -0.84 -43.20 -6.19
CA LYS A 174 -2.13 -43.84 -5.95
C LYS A 174 -2.13 -45.20 -6.59
N ASP A 175 -2.44 -46.22 -5.80
CA ASP A 175 -2.61 -47.58 -6.28
C ASP A 175 -3.86 -47.65 -7.19
N GLU A 176 -3.62 -47.79 -8.49
CA GLU A 176 -4.68 -47.82 -9.50
C GLU A 176 -5.72 -48.94 -9.25
N GLU A 177 -5.30 -50.11 -8.74
CA GLU A 177 -6.19 -51.21 -8.45
C GLU A 177 -7.16 -50.92 -7.31
N ARG A 178 -6.70 -50.13 -6.31
CA ARG A 178 -7.52 -49.76 -5.14
C ARG A 178 -8.41 -48.55 -5.39
N PHE A 179 -8.08 -47.72 -6.36
CA PHE A 179 -8.76 -46.46 -6.64
C PHE A 179 -9.45 -46.46 -8.02
N ILE A 180 -9.68 -47.62 -8.62
CA ILE A 180 -10.40 -47.75 -9.91
C ILE A 180 -11.72 -46.96 -9.86
N GLY A 181 -11.93 -46.08 -10.80
CA GLY A 181 -13.13 -45.25 -10.93
C GLY A 181 -13.08 -43.90 -10.18
N ASN A 182 -12.01 -43.59 -9.42
CA ASN A 182 -11.83 -42.33 -8.72
C ASN A 182 -10.66 -41.49 -9.30
N TYR A 183 -10.18 -41.85 -10.49
CA TYR A 183 -9.23 -41.04 -11.25
C TYR A 183 -9.99 -40.05 -12.14
N ASN A 184 -9.87 -38.78 -11.84
CA ASN A 184 -10.13 -37.67 -12.77
C ASN A 184 -8.85 -36.86 -12.92
#